data_f543970b1b27c208a331fe018d573ed2
#
_entry.id   f543970b1b27c208a331fe018d573ed2
#
_cell.length_a   1.000
_cell.length_b   1.000
_cell.length_c   1.000
_cell.angle_alpha   90.00
_cell.angle_beta   90.00
_cell.angle_gamma   90.00
#
_symmetry.space_group_name_H-M   'P 1'
#
loop_
_entity.id
_entity.type
_entity.pdbx_description
1 polymer ?
#
loop_
_entity_poly.entity_id
_entity_poly.type
_entity_poly.pdbx_seq_one_letter_code
_entity_poly.pdbx_strand_id
1 'polypeptide(L)'
;MDGVLYHGRRAVPGAADFIRRVNAAGTPYLCITNHACYSPRALAGRLATMGVAVPASRILTSGLATAAWLRGQGAKRVFAIGEPPFRAALAATGIEGDSARPTHVVVALDRRVTYERLAVAARHIVRGAVFVGTNPDPSYPTEAGPAPECGFYLAALERMTGQAPLIIGKPSPHLFQIGAATLGLLPARLTMVGDRLDTDILGAGRLGLRTVLVLSGSTTRSALRGSAIRPNRVVDHVGLLPARPGDIA
;
A
#
# COMPACT_ATOMS: atom_id res chain seq x y z
N MET A 1 -7.71 1.98 -1.25
CA MET A 1 -8.21 3.35 -1.52
C MET A 1 -8.88 3.42 -2.88
N ASP A 2 -8.18 3.07 -3.97
CA ASP A 2 -8.80 2.78 -5.25
C ASP A 2 -9.77 1.61 -5.06
N GLY A 3 -10.89 1.59 -5.77
CA GLY A 3 -11.95 0.60 -5.59
C GLY A 3 -12.80 0.73 -4.31
N VAL A 4 -12.34 1.49 -3.31
CA VAL A 4 -13.02 1.69 -2.01
C VAL A 4 -13.57 3.10 -1.86
N LEU A 5 -12.73 4.11 -2.04
CA LEU A 5 -13.10 5.53 -1.93
C LEU A 5 -13.31 6.20 -3.28
N TYR A 6 -12.61 5.74 -4.31
CA TYR A 6 -12.70 6.26 -5.67
C TYR A 6 -12.39 5.20 -6.72
N HIS A 7 -12.78 5.47 -7.95
CA HIS A 7 -12.40 4.78 -9.19
C HIS A 7 -11.90 5.83 -10.20
N GLY A 8 -10.65 5.69 -10.61
CA GLY A 8 -10.06 6.65 -11.53
C GLY A 8 -10.18 8.09 -10.98
N ARG A 9 -11.07 8.89 -11.56
CA ARG A 9 -11.32 10.30 -11.15
C ARG A 9 -12.69 10.52 -10.51
N ARG A 10 -13.39 9.47 -10.10
CA ARG A 10 -14.75 9.55 -9.53
C ARG A 10 -14.78 8.91 -8.14
N ALA A 11 -15.44 9.57 -7.19
CA ALA A 11 -15.71 8.96 -5.90
C ALA A 11 -16.65 7.76 -6.03
N VAL A 12 -16.41 6.73 -5.22
CA VAL A 12 -17.36 5.63 -5.03
C VAL A 12 -18.63 6.16 -4.36
N PRO A 13 -19.84 5.68 -4.72
CA PRO A 13 -21.09 6.12 -4.08
C PRO A 13 -21.00 6.08 -2.56
N GLY A 14 -21.38 7.18 -1.91
CA GLY A 14 -21.40 7.33 -0.46
C GLY A 14 -20.02 7.40 0.23
N ALA A 15 -18.90 7.38 -0.50
CA ALA A 15 -17.56 7.44 0.11
C ALA A 15 -17.32 8.76 0.88
N ALA A 16 -17.74 9.90 0.31
CA ALA A 16 -17.62 11.19 0.97
C ALA A 16 -18.44 11.24 2.28
N ASP A 17 -19.67 10.72 2.25
CA ASP A 17 -20.55 10.65 3.42
C ASP A 17 -19.99 9.70 4.48
N PHE A 18 -19.44 8.56 4.08
CA PHE A 18 -18.81 7.62 4.98
C PHE A 18 -17.64 8.28 5.73
N ILE A 19 -16.70 8.91 5.02
CA ILE A 19 -15.56 9.60 5.64
C ILE A 19 -16.04 10.73 6.57
N ARG A 20 -17.08 11.48 6.18
CA ARG A 20 -17.67 12.52 7.03
C ARG A 20 -18.24 11.94 8.33
N ARG A 21 -19.01 10.83 8.26
CA ARG A 21 -19.54 10.13 9.43
C ARG A 21 -18.43 9.58 10.33
N VAL A 22 -17.39 8.95 9.77
CA VAL A 22 -16.23 8.43 10.51
C VAL A 22 -15.51 9.54 11.26
N ASN A 23 -15.28 10.70 10.61
CA ASN A 23 -14.68 11.88 11.23
C ASN A 23 -15.56 12.44 12.36
N ALA A 24 -16.87 12.58 12.14
CA ALA A 24 -17.83 13.09 13.14
C ALA A 24 -17.94 12.16 14.35
N ALA A 25 -17.81 10.85 14.15
CA ALA A 25 -17.82 9.85 15.22
C ALA A 25 -16.50 9.77 16.01
N GLY A 26 -15.45 10.50 15.59
CA GLY A 26 -14.12 10.41 16.18
C GLY A 26 -13.44 9.03 16.00
N THR A 27 -13.91 8.20 15.06
CA THR A 27 -13.37 6.86 14.83
C THR A 27 -11.96 6.95 14.26
N PRO A 28 -10.95 6.33 14.91
CA PRO A 28 -9.61 6.30 14.36
C PRO A 28 -9.56 5.50 13.05
N TYR A 29 -8.92 6.05 12.01
CA TYR A 29 -8.75 5.35 10.74
C TYR A 29 -7.46 5.75 10.03
N LEU A 30 -7.01 4.88 9.12
CA LEU A 30 -5.98 5.16 8.12
C LEU A 30 -6.43 4.65 6.75
N CYS A 31 -6.18 5.45 5.73
CA CYS A 31 -6.26 5.01 4.34
C CYS A 31 -4.90 4.43 3.94
N ILE A 32 -4.80 3.10 3.84
CA ILE A 32 -3.56 2.43 3.42
C ILE A 32 -3.57 2.12 1.93
N THR A 33 -2.41 2.23 1.27
CA THR A 33 -2.28 1.97 -0.17
C THR A 33 -0.91 1.41 -0.53
N ASN A 34 -0.88 0.52 -1.54
CA ASN A 34 0.37 0.00 -2.13
C ASN A 34 1.10 1.03 -3.01
N HIS A 35 0.48 2.15 -3.35
CA HIS A 35 1.15 3.20 -4.12
C HIS A 35 2.30 3.82 -3.33
N ALA A 36 3.50 3.83 -3.92
CA ALA A 36 4.68 4.51 -3.37
C ALA A 36 5.03 5.81 -4.12
N CYS A 37 4.46 6.03 -5.32
CA CYS A 37 4.78 7.15 -6.21
C CYS A 37 4.01 8.45 -5.92
N TYR A 38 3.12 8.46 -4.93
CA TYR A 38 2.40 9.67 -4.51
C TYR A 38 2.65 9.98 -3.05
N SER A 39 2.84 11.27 -2.74
CA SER A 39 2.86 11.72 -1.36
C SER A 39 1.44 11.68 -0.75
N PRO A 40 1.30 11.53 0.61
CA PRO A 40 0.00 11.64 1.26
C PRO A 40 -0.74 12.94 0.94
N ARG A 41 0.00 14.06 0.80
CA ARG A 41 -0.58 15.36 0.44
C ARG A 41 -1.18 15.34 -0.97
N ALA A 42 -0.49 14.74 -1.93
CA ALA A 42 -1.00 14.61 -3.30
C ALA A 42 -2.26 13.72 -3.34
N LEU A 43 -2.26 12.61 -2.59
CA LEU A 43 -3.42 11.73 -2.49
C LEU A 43 -4.60 12.41 -1.79
N ALA A 44 -4.36 13.14 -0.71
CA ALA A 44 -5.40 13.92 -0.01
C ALA A 44 -6.00 14.99 -0.94
N GLY A 45 -5.16 15.72 -1.68
CA GLY A 45 -5.61 16.69 -2.69
C GLY A 45 -6.47 16.05 -3.77
N ARG A 46 -6.03 14.89 -4.30
CA ARG A 46 -6.80 14.12 -5.29
C ARG A 46 -8.17 13.65 -4.74
N LEU A 47 -8.22 13.17 -3.50
CA LEU A 47 -9.49 12.80 -2.86
C LEU A 47 -10.41 14.02 -2.67
N ALA A 48 -9.85 15.16 -2.27
CA ALA A 48 -10.60 16.39 -2.08
C ALA A 48 -11.27 16.89 -3.38
N THR A 49 -10.62 16.74 -4.56
CA THR A 49 -11.25 17.09 -5.86
C THR A 49 -12.46 16.21 -6.19
N MET A 50 -12.61 15.07 -5.51
CA MET A 50 -13.76 14.15 -5.63
C MET A 50 -14.74 14.29 -4.46
N GLY A 51 -14.58 15.31 -3.61
CA GLY A 51 -15.44 15.55 -2.44
C GLY A 51 -15.15 14.66 -1.24
N VAL A 52 -14.08 13.84 -1.27
CA VAL A 52 -13.72 12.92 -0.19
C VAL A 52 -12.62 13.57 0.67
N ALA A 53 -12.99 14.12 1.83
CA ALA A 53 -12.10 14.88 2.71
C ALA A 53 -11.29 13.97 3.65
N VAL A 54 -10.16 13.47 3.19
CA VAL A 54 -9.20 12.68 3.99
C VAL A 54 -7.94 13.51 4.24
N PRO A 55 -7.59 13.82 5.50
CA PRO A 55 -6.34 14.51 5.82
C PRO A 55 -5.11 13.69 5.40
N ALA A 56 -4.04 14.37 4.96
CA ALA A 56 -2.79 13.68 4.57
C ALA A 56 -2.20 12.83 5.72
N SER A 57 -2.38 13.25 6.98
CA SER A 57 -1.97 12.49 8.17
C SER A 57 -2.72 11.16 8.36
N ARG A 58 -3.84 10.97 7.65
CA ARG A 58 -4.64 9.73 7.65
C ARG A 58 -4.36 8.85 6.43
N ILE A 59 -3.26 9.10 5.71
CA ILE A 59 -2.86 8.31 4.53
C ILE A 59 -1.49 7.70 4.77
N LEU A 60 -1.42 6.37 4.73
CA LEU A 60 -0.18 5.59 4.81
C LEU A 60 0.05 4.89 3.48
N THR A 61 1.11 5.31 2.77
CA THR A 61 1.54 4.66 1.53
C THR A 61 2.54 3.55 1.82
N SER A 62 2.67 2.57 0.91
CA SER A 62 3.72 1.54 1.03
C SER A 62 5.12 2.17 1.06
N GLY A 63 5.33 3.29 0.37
CA GLY A 63 6.60 4.02 0.43
C GLY A 63 6.92 4.57 1.83
N LEU A 64 5.95 5.19 2.51
CA LEU A 64 6.13 5.64 3.89
C LEU A 64 6.33 4.47 4.86
N ALA A 65 5.55 3.41 4.69
CA ALA A 65 5.70 2.20 5.50
C ALA A 65 7.09 1.57 5.31
N THR A 66 7.60 1.54 4.08
CA THR A 66 8.95 1.04 3.79
C THR A 66 10.02 1.89 4.45
N ALA A 67 9.90 3.22 4.39
CA ALA A 67 10.85 4.12 5.07
C ALA A 67 10.81 3.94 6.60
N ALA A 68 9.61 3.80 7.18
CA ALA A 68 9.44 3.53 8.61
C ALA A 68 10.01 2.17 9.02
N TRP A 69 9.79 1.13 8.20
CA TRP A 69 10.34 -0.21 8.44
C TRP A 69 11.87 -0.19 8.40
N LEU A 70 12.48 0.41 7.38
CA LEU A 70 13.93 0.55 7.24
C LEU A 70 14.54 1.27 8.44
N ARG A 71 13.92 2.36 8.90
CA ARG A 71 14.34 3.06 10.11
C ARG A 71 14.30 2.16 11.34
N GLY A 72 13.24 1.35 11.48
CA GLY A 72 13.13 0.36 12.56
C GLY A 72 14.20 -0.73 12.50
N GLN A 73 14.73 -1.05 11.30
CA GLN A 73 15.87 -1.95 11.12
C GLN A 73 17.24 -1.27 11.35
N GLY A 74 17.26 0.03 11.68
CA GLY A 74 18.51 0.79 11.82
C GLY A 74 19.22 1.06 10.48
N ALA A 75 18.55 0.88 9.35
CA ALA A 75 19.12 1.14 8.03
C ALA A 75 19.39 2.62 7.84
N LYS A 76 20.64 2.98 7.53
CA LYS A 76 21.06 4.36 7.25
C LYS A 76 21.43 4.58 5.78
N ARG A 77 21.85 3.54 5.09
CA ARG A 77 22.35 3.56 3.72
C ARG A 77 21.62 2.55 2.88
N VAL A 78 20.91 3.00 1.88
CA VAL A 78 20.20 2.13 0.93
C VAL A 78 20.59 2.49 -0.51
N PHE A 79 20.35 1.58 -1.44
CA PHE A 79 20.27 1.89 -2.86
C PHE A 79 18.80 1.86 -3.24
N ALA A 80 18.23 3.01 -3.63
CA ALA A 80 16.81 3.14 -3.86
C ALA A 80 16.48 3.30 -5.35
N ILE A 81 15.56 2.45 -5.85
CA ILE A 81 14.83 2.66 -7.09
C ILE A 81 13.44 3.17 -6.70
N GLY A 82 13.03 4.31 -7.23
CA GLY A 82 11.73 4.88 -6.93
C GLY A 82 11.65 6.37 -7.25
N GLU A 83 10.43 6.83 -7.48
CA GLU A 83 10.10 8.21 -7.83
C GLU A 83 10.33 9.19 -6.66
N PRO A 84 10.37 10.51 -6.94
CA PRO A 84 10.68 11.53 -5.94
C PRO A 84 9.87 11.44 -4.63
N PRO A 85 8.56 11.13 -4.61
CA PRO A 85 7.81 11.01 -3.35
C PRO A 85 8.34 9.90 -2.44
N PHE A 86 8.75 8.76 -3.00
CA PHE A 86 9.37 7.68 -2.23
C PHE A 86 10.75 8.07 -1.71
N ARG A 87 11.58 8.70 -2.56
CA ARG A 87 12.90 9.20 -2.15
C ARG A 87 12.80 10.23 -1.04
N ALA A 88 11.81 11.14 -1.12
CA ALA A 88 11.53 12.11 -0.06
C ALA A 88 11.12 11.43 1.26
N ALA A 89 10.34 10.33 1.20
CA ALA A 89 9.98 9.56 2.38
C ALA A 89 11.20 8.92 3.05
N LEU A 90 12.17 8.41 2.29
CA LEU A 90 13.43 7.90 2.82
C LEU A 90 14.25 9.01 3.47
N ALA A 91 14.45 10.13 2.77
CA ALA A 91 15.21 11.28 3.27
C ALA A 91 14.64 11.85 4.57
N ALA A 92 13.30 11.92 4.69
CA ALA A 92 12.61 12.38 5.90
C ALA A 92 12.88 11.49 7.12
N THR A 93 13.34 10.25 6.91
CA THR A 93 13.76 9.35 8.02
C THR A 93 15.28 9.32 8.25
N GLY A 94 16.04 10.18 7.56
CA GLY A 94 17.49 10.24 7.66
C GLY A 94 18.22 9.12 6.91
N ILE A 95 17.56 8.47 5.95
CA ILE A 95 18.12 7.37 5.17
C ILE A 95 18.75 7.93 3.89
N GLU A 96 20.02 7.63 3.65
CA GLU A 96 20.72 7.93 2.40
C GLU A 96 20.25 6.97 1.29
N GLY A 97 19.69 7.53 0.22
CA GLY A 97 18.98 6.77 -0.84
C GLY A 97 19.83 6.26 -2.00
N ASP A 98 21.10 6.67 -2.14
CA ASP A 98 21.99 6.30 -3.25
C ASP A 98 23.40 5.93 -2.77
N SER A 99 23.48 5.15 -1.70
CA SER A 99 24.75 4.72 -1.13
C SER A 99 25.51 3.79 -2.10
N ALA A 100 26.81 3.99 -2.22
CA ALA A 100 27.73 3.09 -2.94
C ALA A 100 27.97 1.76 -2.18
N ARG A 101 27.67 1.71 -0.89
CA ARG A 101 27.77 0.53 -0.01
C ARG A 101 26.46 0.36 0.79
N PRO A 102 25.35 0.06 0.11
CA PRO A 102 24.07 -0.05 0.77
C PRO A 102 23.97 -1.34 1.60
N THR A 103 23.25 -1.28 2.70
CA THR A 103 22.81 -2.46 3.44
C THR A 103 21.53 -3.06 2.87
N HIS A 104 20.75 -2.23 2.16
CA HIS A 104 19.48 -2.64 1.54
C HIS A 104 19.39 -2.08 0.11
N VAL A 105 18.84 -2.87 -0.79
CA VAL A 105 18.32 -2.41 -2.08
C VAL A 105 16.83 -2.33 -1.96
N VAL A 106 16.27 -1.15 -2.18
CA VAL A 106 14.83 -0.90 -1.99
C VAL A 106 14.21 -0.45 -3.31
N VAL A 107 13.17 -1.16 -3.73
CA VAL A 107 12.52 -0.95 -5.02
C VAL A 107 11.07 -0.51 -4.82
N ALA A 108 10.72 0.59 -5.46
CA ALA A 108 9.38 1.11 -5.66
C ALA A 108 9.15 1.36 -7.16
N LEU A 109 7.94 1.72 -7.55
CA LEU A 109 7.68 2.17 -8.92
C LEU A 109 8.58 3.36 -9.27
N ASP A 110 9.28 3.23 -10.40
CA ASP A 110 10.05 4.30 -11.02
C ASP A 110 9.90 4.22 -12.55
N ARG A 111 9.06 5.06 -13.12
CA ARG A 111 8.78 5.10 -14.57
C ARG A 111 9.96 5.60 -15.42
N ARG A 112 11.04 6.02 -14.77
CA ARG A 112 12.29 6.50 -15.40
C ARG A 112 13.49 5.66 -15.02
N VAL A 113 13.27 4.47 -14.45
CA VAL A 113 14.39 3.58 -14.12
C VAL A 113 15.18 3.23 -15.38
N THR A 114 16.50 3.25 -15.27
CA THR A 114 17.39 2.89 -16.39
C THR A 114 17.92 1.47 -16.20
N TYR A 115 18.39 0.90 -17.31
CA TYR A 115 19.09 -0.40 -17.29
C TYR A 115 20.27 -0.38 -16.30
N GLU A 116 21.07 0.72 -16.30
CA GLU A 116 22.22 0.88 -15.42
C GLU A 116 21.84 0.85 -13.95
N ARG A 117 20.73 1.51 -13.58
CA ARG A 117 20.22 1.48 -12.20
C ARG A 117 19.78 0.09 -11.78
N LEU A 118 19.12 -0.66 -12.66
CA LEU A 118 18.75 -2.05 -12.38
C LEU A 118 19.98 -2.93 -12.25
N ALA A 119 20.98 -2.76 -13.11
CA ALA A 119 22.24 -3.52 -13.04
C ALA A 119 23.03 -3.21 -11.75
N VAL A 120 23.04 -1.94 -11.29
CA VAL A 120 23.65 -1.57 -10.00
C VAL A 120 22.89 -2.22 -8.84
N ALA A 121 21.56 -2.14 -8.83
CA ALA A 121 20.73 -2.78 -7.82
C ALA A 121 21.01 -4.28 -7.71
N ALA A 122 21.02 -4.99 -8.85
CA ALA A 122 21.31 -6.41 -8.90
C ALA A 122 22.69 -6.74 -8.33
N ARG A 123 23.74 -5.96 -8.67
CA ARG A 123 25.08 -6.15 -8.11
C ARG A 123 25.12 -5.98 -6.59
N HIS A 124 24.36 -5.04 -6.03
CA HIS A 124 24.28 -4.87 -4.58
C HIS A 124 23.54 -6.02 -3.91
N ILE A 125 22.46 -6.53 -4.51
CA ILE A 125 21.72 -7.71 -4.03
C ILE A 125 22.64 -8.95 -4.00
N VAL A 126 23.34 -9.23 -5.10
CA VAL A 126 24.30 -10.35 -5.18
C VAL A 126 25.42 -10.23 -4.14
N ARG A 127 25.82 -9.01 -3.77
CA ARG A 127 26.82 -8.75 -2.72
C ARG A 127 26.27 -8.82 -1.30
N GLY A 128 25.02 -9.22 -1.11
CA GLY A 128 24.41 -9.46 0.19
C GLY A 128 23.59 -8.30 0.75
N ALA A 129 23.30 -7.24 -0.02
CA ALA A 129 22.33 -6.23 0.41
C ALA A 129 20.93 -6.84 0.49
N VAL A 130 20.19 -6.56 1.57
CA VAL A 130 18.81 -7.04 1.73
C VAL A 130 17.92 -6.46 0.63
N PHE A 131 17.24 -7.32 -0.10
CA PHE A 131 16.36 -6.94 -1.20
C PHE A 131 14.93 -6.67 -0.68
N VAL A 132 14.43 -5.44 -0.86
CA VAL A 132 13.15 -4.97 -0.33
C VAL A 132 12.29 -4.37 -1.45
N GLY A 133 11.02 -4.75 -1.51
CA GLY A 133 10.02 -4.19 -2.41
C GLY A 133 8.92 -3.43 -1.65
N THR A 134 8.52 -2.28 -2.18
CA THR A 134 7.41 -1.51 -1.57
C THR A 134 6.07 -2.19 -1.72
N ASN A 135 5.85 -2.94 -2.81
CA ASN A 135 4.63 -3.72 -3.06
C ASN A 135 4.89 -4.78 -4.16
N PRO A 136 4.08 -5.86 -4.21
CA PRO A 136 4.28 -6.94 -5.19
C PRO A 136 3.45 -6.76 -6.48
N ASP A 137 2.69 -5.66 -6.62
CA ASP A 137 1.77 -5.49 -7.75
C ASP A 137 2.55 -5.47 -9.07
N PRO A 138 2.26 -6.38 -10.03
CA PRO A 138 3.02 -6.48 -11.27
C PRO A 138 2.71 -5.35 -12.24
N SER A 139 1.49 -4.82 -12.18
CA SER A 139 1.01 -3.77 -13.07
C SER A 139 -0.07 -2.93 -12.40
N TYR A 140 -0.32 -1.74 -12.95
CA TYR A 140 -1.46 -0.89 -12.63
C TYR A 140 -2.22 -0.51 -13.90
N PRO A 141 -3.55 -0.28 -13.83
CA PRO A 141 -4.35 0.08 -14.99
C PRO A 141 -4.08 1.53 -15.43
N THR A 142 -3.98 1.73 -16.75
CA THR A 142 -3.97 3.05 -17.40
C THR A 142 -5.00 3.08 -18.52
N GLU A 143 -5.26 4.27 -19.08
CA GLU A 143 -6.16 4.42 -20.25
C GLU A 143 -5.64 3.66 -21.48
N ALA A 144 -4.33 3.49 -21.62
CA ALA A 144 -3.68 2.75 -22.70
C ALA A 144 -3.53 1.24 -22.42
N GLY A 145 -4.05 0.73 -21.29
CA GLY A 145 -3.90 -0.66 -20.84
C GLY A 145 -2.99 -0.77 -19.61
N PRO A 146 -2.62 -2.00 -19.20
CA PRO A 146 -1.79 -2.21 -18.02
C PRO A 146 -0.36 -1.67 -18.22
N ALA A 147 0.16 -0.97 -17.22
CA ALA A 147 1.56 -0.50 -17.18
C ALA A 147 2.32 -1.19 -16.04
N PRO A 148 3.65 -1.40 -16.16
CA PRO A 148 4.46 -2.02 -15.13
C PRO A 148 4.37 -1.27 -13.78
N GLU A 149 4.23 -2.03 -12.69
CA GLU A 149 4.31 -1.54 -11.30
C GLU A 149 5.60 -2.09 -10.63
N CYS A 150 5.78 -1.86 -9.35
CA CYS A 150 6.94 -2.29 -8.58
C CYS A 150 7.25 -3.80 -8.74
N GLY A 151 6.24 -4.66 -8.69
CA GLY A 151 6.39 -6.10 -8.82
C GLY A 151 7.05 -6.55 -10.13
N PHE A 152 6.92 -5.77 -11.21
CA PHE A 152 7.62 -6.03 -12.47
C PHE A 152 9.16 -5.96 -12.28
N TYR A 153 9.64 -4.90 -11.63
CA TYR A 153 11.07 -4.73 -11.36
C TYR A 153 11.59 -5.76 -10.36
N LEU A 154 10.77 -6.09 -9.36
CA LEU A 154 11.10 -7.10 -8.36
C LEU A 154 11.30 -8.47 -9.02
N ALA A 155 10.39 -8.88 -9.90
CA ALA A 155 10.47 -10.15 -10.62
C ALA A 155 11.73 -10.23 -11.51
N ALA A 156 12.07 -9.13 -12.21
CA ALA A 156 13.28 -9.07 -13.03
C ALA A 156 14.56 -9.20 -12.19
N LEU A 157 14.63 -8.48 -11.06
CA LEU A 157 15.78 -8.54 -10.15
C LEU A 157 15.88 -9.89 -9.44
N GLU A 158 14.77 -10.47 -8.99
CA GLU A 158 14.71 -11.79 -8.40
C GLU A 158 15.20 -12.87 -9.39
N ARG A 159 14.73 -12.82 -10.65
CA ARG A 159 15.17 -13.75 -11.68
C ARG A 159 16.67 -13.65 -11.97
N MET A 160 17.21 -12.43 -11.93
CA MET A 160 18.64 -12.17 -12.19
C MET A 160 19.53 -12.59 -11.01
N THR A 161 19.09 -12.36 -9.78
CA THR A 161 19.92 -12.52 -8.58
C THR A 161 19.69 -13.82 -7.82
N GLY A 162 18.57 -14.51 -8.08
CA GLY A 162 18.12 -15.68 -7.33
C GLY A 162 17.62 -15.38 -5.92
N GLN A 163 17.48 -14.09 -5.55
CA GLN A 163 17.05 -13.66 -4.22
C GLN A 163 15.65 -13.05 -4.28
N ALA A 164 14.73 -13.62 -3.50
CA ALA A 164 13.37 -13.08 -3.39
C ALA A 164 13.34 -11.80 -2.56
N PRO A 165 12.50 -10.80 -2.94
CA PRO A 165 12.36 -9.57 -2.19
C PRO A 165 11.52 -9.76 -0.92
N LEU A 166 11.90 -9.06 0.16
CA LEU A 166 11.02 -8.82 1.29
C LEU A 166 10.01 -7.73 0.90
N ILE A 167 8.73 -8.05 0.95
CA ILE A 167 7.65 -7.12 0.58
C ILE A 167 7.11 -6.41 1.80
N ILE A 168 6.95 -5.07 1.71
CA ILE A 168 6.36 -4.25 2.80
C ILE A 168 4.87 -4.02 2.60
N GLY A 169 4.43 -3.75 1.36
CA GLY A 169 3.03 -3.52 1.01
C GLY A 169 2.15 -4.76 1.14
N LYS A 170 0.84 -4.58 1.00
CA LYS A 170 -0.15 -5.65 1.03
C LYS A 170 0.12 -6.70 -0.07
N PRO A 171 -0.06 -8.00 0.20
CA PRO A 171 -0.66 -8.63 1.38
C PRO A 171 0.31 -8.89 2.54
N SER A 172 1.57 -8.43 2.46
CA SER A 172 2.55 -8.62 3.52
C SER A 172 2.08 -7.98 4.84
N PRO A 173 2.44 -8.55 6.00
CA PRO A 173 1.99 -8.04 7.30
C PRO A 173 2.50 -6.64 7.64
N HIS A 174 3.63 -6.23 7.10
CA HIS A 174 4.35 -5.03 7.54
C HIS A 174 3.53 -3.75 7.41
N LEU A 175 2.85 -3.51 6.27
CA LEU A 175 2.03 -2.31 6.08
C LEU A 175 0.88 -2.25 7.11
N PHE A 176 0.23 -3.38 7.39
CA PHE A 176 -0.85 -3.46 8.38
C PHE A 176 -0.33 -3.24 9.80
N GLN A 177 0.81 -3.84 10.16
CA GLN A 177 1.46 -3.67 11.47
C GLN A 177 1.86 -2.22 11.73
N ILE A 178 2.46 -1.56 10.74
CA ILE A 178 2.82 -0.14 10.82
C ILE A 178 1.56 0.72 10.94
N GLY A 179 0.51 0.40 10.19
CA GLY A 179 -0.79 1.07 10.30
C GLY A 179 -1.43 0.90 11.68
N ALA A 180 -1.41 -0.29 12.26
CA ALA A 180 -1.90 -0.58 13.59
C ALA A 180 -1.11 0.20 14.67
N ALA A 181 0.22 0.19 14.57
CA ALA A 181 1.09 0.96 15.46
C ALA A 181 0.84 2.48 15.35
N THR A 182 0.61 2.99 14.13
CA THR A 182 0.29 4.42 13.91
C THR A 182 -1.03 4.81 14.57
N LEU A 183 -2.00 3.90 14.60
CA LEU A 183 -3.29 4.11 15.28
C LEU A 183 -3.23 3.86 16.80
N GLY A 184 -2.15 3.25 17.30
CA GLY A 184 -2.03 2.83 18.71
C GLY A 184 -3.02 1.71 19.07
N LEU A 185 -3.41 0.86 18.11
CA LEU A 185 -4.43 -0.18 18.30
C LEU A 185 -3.87 -1.57 17.94
N LEU A 186 -4.36 -2.57 18.66
CA LEU A 186 -4.07 -3.97 18.34
C LEU A 186 -4.81 -4.40 17.06
N PRO A 187 -4.23 -5.29 16.22
CA PRO A 187 -4.86 -5.78 15.00
C PRO A 187 -6.30 -6.29 15.20
N ALA A 188 -6.58 -7.01 16.26
CA ALA A 188 -7.91 -7.52 16.58
C ALA A 188 -9.00 -6.44 16.83
N ARG A 189 -8.57 -5.18 17.07
CA ARG A 189 -9.48 -4.03 17.24
C ARG A 189 -9.70 -3.27 15.93
N LEU A 190 -9.04 -3.68 14.85
CA LEU A 190 -9.08 -3.02 13.55
C LEU A 190 -9.97 -3.77 12.57
N THR A 191 -10.59 -3.01 11.67
CA THR A 191 -11.31 -3.54 10.53
C THR A 191 -10.67 -3.04 9.24
N MET A 192 -10.23 -3.97 8.38
CA MET A 192 -9.80 -3.65 7.03
C MET A 192 -11.00 -3.59 6.11
N VAL A 193 -11.19 -2.46 5.43
CA VAL A 193 -12.15 -2.30 4.34
C VAL A 193 -11.35 -2.25 3.04
N GLY A 194 -11.55 -3.23 2.16
CA GLY A 194 -10.79 -3.37 0.92
C GLY A 194 -11.64 -3.94 -0.20
N ASP A 195 -11.14 -3.85 -1.41
CA ASP A 195 -11.80 -4.33 -2.63
C ASP A 195 -11.11 -5.55 -3.25
N ARG A 196 -9.92 -5.93 -2.75
CA ARG A 196 -9.14 -7.04 -3.28
C ARG A 196 -9.02 -8.18 -2.27
N LEU A 197 -9.40 -9.39 -2.71
CA LEU A 197 -9.30 -10.60 -1.90
C LEU A 197 -7.85 -10.97 -1.60
N ASP A 198 -6.97 -10.92 -2.60
CA ASP A 198 -5.59 -11.38 -2.55
C ASP A 198 -4.66 -10.47 -1.74
N THR A 199 -4.94 -9.19 -1.66
CA THR A 199 -4.11 -8.21 -0.95
C THR A 199 -4.74 -7.71 0.33
N ASP A 200 -5.96 -7.15 0.26
CA ASP A 200 -6.62 -6.51 1.40
C ASP A 200 -7.14 -7.53 2.40
N ILE A 201 -7.98 -8.46 1.91
CA ILE A 201 -8.70 -9.41 2.76
C ILE A 201 -7.75 -10.47 3.30
N LEU A 202 -6.95 -11.09 2.42
CA LEU A 202 -5.99 -12.12 2.81
C LEU A 202 -4.93 -11.57 3.78
N GLY A 203 -4.33 -10.42 3.45
CA GLY A 203 -3.27 -9.83 4.27
C GLY A 203 -3.76 -9.42 5.66
N ALA A 204 -4.91 -8.73 5.73
CA ALA A 204 -5.51 -8.33 7.00
C ALA A 204 -5.99 -9.52 7.83
N GLY A 205 -6.65 -10.49 7.20
CA GLY A 205 -7.16 -11.69 7.89
C GLY A 205 -6.04 -12.52 8.53
N ARG A 206 -4.88 -12.65 7.87
CA ARG A 206 -3.70 -13.34 8.44
C ARG A 206 -3.15 -12.69 9.72
N LEU A 207 -3.43 -11.41 9.93
CA LEU A 207 -3.04 -10.66 11.12
C LEU A 207 -4.16 -10.58 12.17
N GLY A 208 -5.30 -11.21 11.93
CA GLY A 208 -6.44 -11.19 12.85
C GLY A 208 -7.26 -9.88 12.81
N LEU A 209 -7.13 -9.05 11.77
CA LEU A 209 -8.05 -7.94 11.56
C LEU A 209 -9.41 -8.49 11.11
N ARG A 210 -10.50 -7.81 11.49
CA ARG A 210 -11.77 -7.99 10.77
C ARG A 210 -11.63 -7.51 9.33
N THR A 211 -12.35 -8.15 8.41
CA THR A 211 -12.26 -7.85 6.99
C THR A 211 -13.63 -7.58 6.38
N VAL A 212 -13.74 -6.48 5.67
CA VAL A 212 -14.93 -6.11 4.89
C VAL A 212 -14.53 -5.96 3.44
N LEU A 213 -15.11 -6.78 2.58
CA LEU A 213 -14.95 -6.66 1.15
C LEU A 213 -16.01 -5.69 0.60
N VAL A 214 -15.58 -4.67 -0.15
CA VAL A 214 -16.46 -3.85 -0.97
C VAL A 214 -16.43 -4.33 -2.41
N LEU A 215 -17.59 -4.40 -3.06
CA LEU A 215 -17.74 -4.85 -4.45
C LEU A 215 -17.67 -3.69 -5.45
N SER A 216 -17.39 -2.50 -4.96
CA SER A 216 -17.18 -1.31 -5.81
C SER A 216 -15.82 -1.28 -6.51
N GLY A 217 -14.95 -2.26 -6.29
CA GLY A 217 -13.59 -2.31 -6.82
C GLY A 217 -13.30 -3.52 -7.70
N SER A 218 -12.11 -4.09 -7.52
CA SER A 218 -11.56 -5.13 -8.39
C SER A 218 -12.24 -6.48 -8.26
N THR A 219 -12.78 -6.81 -7.08
CA THR A 219 -13.40 -8.13 -6.84
C THR A 219 -14.87 -8.14 -7.28
N THR A 220 -15.19 -9.02 -8.20
CA THR A 220 -16.59 -9.27 -8.60
C THR A 220 -17.27 -10.31 -7.71
N ARG A 221 -18.61 -10.36 -7.71
CA ARG A 221 -19.38 -11.41 -7.01
C ARG A 221 -19.01 -12.82 -7.49
N SER A 222 -18.70 -12.97 -8.77
CA SER A 222 -18.27 -14.26 -9.33
C SER A 222 -16.89 -14.67 -8.81
N ALA A 223 -15.91 -13.75 -8.81
CA ALA A 223 -14.58 -13.99 -8.26
C ALA A 223 -14.64 -14.36 -6.77
N LEU A 224 -15.49 -13.67 -5.99
CA LEU A 224 -15.70 -14.00 -4.57
C LEU A 224 -16.23 -15.42 -4.36
N ARG A 225 -17.23 -15.85 -5.18
CA ARG A 225 -17.77 -17.23 -5.07
C ARG A 225 -16.71 -18.28 -5.35
N GLY A 226 -15.83 -18.06 -6.32
CA GLY A 226 -14.76 -18.98 -6.72
C GLY A 226 -13.51 -18.93 -5.82
N SER A 227 -13.41 -17.98 -4.91
CA SER A 227 -12.23 -17.80 -4.05
C SER A 227 -12.32 -18.70 -2.81
N ALA A 228 -11.16 -19.13 -2.30
CA ALA A 228 -11.04 -19.72 -0.96
C ALA A 228 -10.96 -18.66 0.15
N ILE A 229 -10.66 -17.39 -0.19
CA ILE A 229 -10.55 -16.28 0.76
C ILE A 229 -11.96 -15.84 1.14
N ARG A 230 -12.22 -15.77 2.45
CA ARG A 230 -13.52 -15.37 3.00
C ARG A 230 -13.39 -14.09 3.81
N PRO A 231 -14.00 -12.97 3.38
CA PRO A 231 -14.14 -11.78 4.23
C PRO A 231 -15.16 -12.03 5.34
N ASN A 232 -15.04 -11.32 6.48
CA ASN A 232 -16.05 -11.38 7.53
C ASN A 232 -17.38 -10.76 7.08
N ARG A 233 -17.34 -9.74 6.22
CA ARG A 233 -18.53 -9.08 5.67
C ARG A 233 -18.30 -8.67 4.22
N VAL A 234 -19.38 -8.63 3.44
CA VAL A 234 -19.39 -8.14 2.06
C VAL A 234 -20.46 -7.07 1.92
N VAL A 235 -20.12 -5.95 1.31
CA VAL A 235 -21.05 -4.87 0.97
C VAL A 235 -20.81 -4.37 -0.44
N ASP A 236 -21.80 -3.73 -1.06
CA ASP A 236 -21.63 -3.25 -2.43
C ASP A 236 -20.63 -2.07 -2.51
N HIS A 237 -20.67 -1.16 -1.55
CA HIS A 237 -19.73 -0.04 -1.48
C HIS A 237 -19.60 0.48 -0.03
N VAL A 238 -18.53 1.24 0.22
CA VAL A 238 -18.17 1.75 1.55
C VAL A 238 -19.24 2.65 2.18
N GLY A 239 -20.06 3.32 1.37
CA GLY A 239 -21.14 4.19 1.85
C GLY A 239 -22.22 3.47 2.68
N LEU A 240 -22.34 2.15 2.54
CA LEU A 240 -23.27 1.30 3.30
C LEU A 240 -22.73 0.91 4.69
N LEU A 241 -21.49 1.25 5.02
CA LEU A 241 -20.90 0.91 6.29
C LEU A 241 -21.26 1.94 7.37
N PRO A 242 -21.45 1.51 8.64
CA PRO A 242 -21.58 2.40 9.79
C PRO A 242 -20.27 3.12 10.07
N ALA A 243 -20.32 4.20 10.83
CA ALA A 243 -19.16 5.01 11.18
C ALA A 243 -18.21 4.32 12.19
N ARG A 244 -18.72 3.41 12.99
CA ARG A 244 -17.95 2.69 14.03
C ARG A 244 -17.77 1.23 13.65
N PRO A 245 -16.52 0.69 13.76
CA PRO A 245 -16.25 -0.72 13.46
C PRO A 245 -17.07 -1.71 14.32
N GLY A 246 -17.40 -1.34 15.56
CA GLY A 246 -18.23 -2.17 16.46
C GLY A 246 -19.66 -2.39 15.94
N ASP A 247 -20.17 -1.50 15.11
CA ASP A 247 -21.51 -1.58 14.51
C ASP A 247 -21.48 -2.39 13.18
N ILE A 248 -20.31 -2.88 12.79
CA ILE A 248 -20.12 -3.78 11.64
C ILE A 248 -20.32 -5.21 12.17
N ALA A 249 -21.58 -5.57 12.43
CA ALA A 249 -21.95 -6.93 12.78
C ALA A 249 -21.99 -7.84 11.55
#